data_afc17cc3816cdf38c1fec5688c43333e
#
_entry.id   afc17cc3816cdf38c1fec5688c43333e
#
_cell.length_a   1.000
_cell.length_b   1.000
_cell.length_c   1.000
_cell.angle_alpha   90.00
_cell.angle_beta   90.00
_cell.angle_gamma   90.00
#
_symmetry.space_group_name_H-M   'P 1'
#
loop_
_entity.id
_entity.type
_entity.pdbx_description
1 polymer ?
#
loop_
_entity_poly.entity_id
_entity_poly.type
_entity_poly.pdbx_seq_one_letter_code
_entity_poly.pdbx_strand_id
1 'polypeptide(L)'
;VVLIVFLFVYRGLRIRKYRKLIVDVENKMNAVKSLPLQYRLGRVQSISKNMPEVSELYEQYAQEFERICEYQKNELGILVNEVDEQLFYGKLRKVSKKMKQLDEMLIVYEKDSQELLEKIEKITEIENVQRIEIIRVKEMYRETIDHFESIRFKVEEFVPNLLDIFNEI
;
A
#
# COMPACT_ATOMS: atom_id res chain seq x y z
N VAL A 1 -24.68 50.54 14.25
CA VAL A 1 -25.46 49.27 14.18
C VAL A 1 -25.07 48.49 12.92
N VAL A 2 -25.10 49.07 11.70
CA VAL A 2 -24.81 48.37 10.43
C VAL A 2 -23.41 47.76 10.40
N LEU A 3 -22.39 48.48 10.87
CA LEU A 3 -20.99 47.96 10.93
C LEU A 3 -20.86 46.75 11.84
N ILE A 4 -21.56 46.72 12.96
CA ILE A 4 -21.54 45.61 13.91
C ILE A 4 -22.19 44.37 13.29
N VAL A 5 -23.35 44.53 12.64
CA VAL A 5 -24.04 43.44 11.94
C VAL A 5 -23.17 42.89 10.82
N PHE A 6 -22.52 43.74 10.03
CA PHE A 6 -21.59 43.32 8.98
C PHE A 6 -20.42 42.51 9.51
N LEU A 7 -19.81 42.93 10.64
CA LEU A 7 -18.72 42.18 11.28
C LEU A 7 -19.19 40.81 11.78
N PHE A 8 -20.39 40.69 12.34
CA PHE A 8 -20.94 39.41 12.76
C PHE A 8 -21.21 38.47 11.59
N VAL A 9 -21.81 38.99 10.51
CA VAL A 9 -22.05 38.19 9.28
C VAL A 9 -20.74 37.75 8.66
N TYR A 10 -19.76 38.63 8.50
CA TYR A 10 -18.46 38.33 7.96
C TYR A 10 -17.73 37.25 8.79
N ARG A 11 -17.75 37.39 10.13
CA ARG A 11 -17.19 36.39 11.04
C ARG A 11 -17.89 35.03 10.91
N GLY A 12 -19.22 35.02 10.83
CA GLY A 12 -20.00 33.81 10.63
C GLY A 12 -19.68 33.10 9.32
N LEU A 13 -19.52 33.82 8.22
CA LEU A 13 -19.13 33.26 6.92
C LEU A 13 -17.72 32.66 6.97
N ARG A 14 -16.78 33.33 7.64
CA ARG A 14 -15.42 32.78 7.80
C ARG A 14 -15.40 31.50 8.64
N ILE A 15 -16.17 31.42 9.71
CA ILE A 15 -16.31 30.23 10.54
C ILE A 15 -16.86 29.07 9.69
N ARG A 16 -17.94 29.32 8.90
CA ARG A 16 -18.49 28.29 8.00
C ARG A 16 -17.47 27.81 6.96
N LYS A 17 -16.66 28.71 6.40
CA LYS A 17 -15.59 28.35 5.46
C LYS A 17 -14.56 27.43 6.11
N TYR A 18 -14.08 27.77 7.30
CA TYR A 18 -13.08 26.92 7.98
C TYR A 18 -13.65 25.56 8.41
N ARG A 19 -14.90 25.47 8.82
CA ARG A 19 -15.55 24.18 9.09
C ARG A 19 -15.57 23.28 7.85
N LYS A 20 -15.90 23.83 6.69
CA LYS A 20 -15.85 23.06 5.44
C LYS A 20 -14.42 22.56 5.15
N LEU A 21 -13.42 23.41 5.33
CA LEU A 21 -12.03 23.03 5.12
C LEU A 21 -11.56 21.93 6.09
N ILE A 22 -12.01 21.95 7.35
CA ILE A 22 -11.71 20.87 8.32
C ILE A 22 -12.33 19.56 7.83
N VAL A 23 -13.59 19.55 7.42
CA VAL A 23 -14.25 18.37 6.87
C VAL A 23 -13.54 17.86 5.63
N ASP A 24 -13.06 18.74 4.74
CA ASP A 24 -12.29 18.35 3.56
C ASP A 24 -10.96 17.69 3.94
N VAL A 25 -10.28 18.21 4.97
CA VAL A 25 -9.04 17.60 5.51
C VAL A 25 -9.33 16.22 6.10
N GLU A 26 -10.37 16.09 6.92
CA GLU A 26 -10.78 14.79 7.49
C GLU A 26 -11.14 13.78 6.41
N ASN A 27 -11.84 14.20 5.36
CA ASN A 27 -12.15 13.35 4.22
C ASN A 27 -10.88 12.86 3.49
N LYS A 28 -9.90 13.75 3.29
CA LYS A 28 -8.61 13.37 2.69
C LYS A 28 -7.82 12.41 3.60
N MET A 29 -7.75 12.68 4.90
CA MET A 29 -7.13 11.77 5.87
C MET A 29 -7.78 10.38 5.84
N ASN A 30 -9.12 10.33 5.77
CA ASN A 30 -9.86 9.08 5.67
C ASN A 30 -9.63 8.38 4.32
N ALA A 31 -9.50 9.11 3.23
CA ALA A 31 -9.17 8.56 1.92
C ALA A 31 -7.78 7.88 1.94
N VAL A 32 -6.77 8.53 2.51
CA VAL A 32 -5.43 7.93 2.68
C VAL A 32 -5.48 6.72 3.61
N LYS A 33 -6.22 6.80 4.72
CA LYS A 33 -6.41 5.66 5.64
C LYS A 33 -7.11 4.47 4.98
N SER A 34 -7.94 4.71 3.97
CA SER A 34 -8.63 3.66 3.20
C SER A 34 -7.72 2.97 2.18
N LEU A 35 -6.50 3.46 1.95
CA LEU A 35 -5.52 2.77 1.12
C LEU A 35 -5.24 1.36 1.66
N PRO A 36 -5.10 0.36 0.81
CA PRO A 36 -4.97 -1.03 1.23
C PRO A 36 -3.56 -1.37 1.76
N LEU A 37 -2.87 -0.42 2.42
CA LEU A 37 -1.50 -0.57 2.91
C LEU A 37 -1.34 -1.75 3.85
N GLN A 38 -2.20 -1.86 4.87
CA GLN A 38 -2.14 -2.96 5.84
C GLN A 38 -2.36 -4.32 5.18
N TYR A 39 -3.32 -4.41 4.27
CA TYR A 39 -3.60 -5.65 3.53
C TYR A 39 -2.42 -6.04 2.63
N ARG A 40 -1.89 -5.07 1.89
CA ARG A 40 -0.74 -5.27 0.99
C ARG A 40 0.52 -5.64 1.76
N LEU A 41 0.77 -5.00 2.90
CA LEU A 41 1.89 -5.32 3.77
C LEU A 41 1.80 -6.75 4.33
N GLY A 42 0.59 -7.21 4.72
CA GLY A 42 0.36 -8.60 5.10
C GLY A 42 0.67 -9.61 3.99
N ARG A 43 0.47 -9.22 2.73
CA ARG A 43 0.86 -10.03 1.58
C ARG A 43 2.39 -10.12 1.44
N VAL A 44 3.12 -9.00 1.60
CA VAL A 44 4.59 -9.00 1.62
C VAL A 44 5.13 -9.87 2.76
N GLN A 45 4.49 -9.84 3.93
CA GLN A 45 4.82 -10.74 5.05
C GLN A 45 4.69 -12.22 4.67
N SER A 46 3.68 -12.56 3.88
CA SER A 46 3.51 -13.94 3.42
C SER A 46 4.59 -14.35 2.42
N ILE A 47 5.03 -13.43 1.57
CA ILE A 47 6.12 -13.63 0.61
C ILE A 47 7.46 -13.79 1.35
N SER A 48 7.72 -12.97 2.37
CA SER A 48 8.97 -12.97 3.13
C SER A 48 9.26 -14.29 3.84
N LYS A 49 8.23 -15.07 4.19
CA LYS A 49 8.39 -16.41 4.76
C LYS A 49 9.05 -17.40 3.81
N ASN A 50 8.90 -17.20 2.51
CA ASN A 50 9.42 -18.08 1.47
C ASN A 50 10.65 -17.49 0.76
N MET A 51 10.94 -16.19 0.96
CA MET A 51 12.01 -15.44 0.31
C MET A 51 12.78 -14.61 1.37
N PRO A 52 13.91 -15.11 1.88
CA PRO A 52 14.67 -14.40 2.93
C PRO A 52 15.09 -12.98 2.53
N GLU A 53 15.38 -12.76 1.24
CA GLU A 53 15.75 -11.44 0.70
C GLU A 53 14.63 -10.39 0.88
N VAL A 54 13.36 -10.83 0.90
CA VAL A 54 12.19 -9.96 1.10
C VAL A 54 11.95 -9.69 2.59
N SER A 55 12.55 -10.44 3.51
CA SER A 55 12.33 -10.30 4.95
C SER A 55 12.82 -8.94 5.46
N GLU A 56 14.01 -8.51 5.04
CA GLU A 56 14.55 -7.20 5.44
C GLU A 56 13.70 -6.05 4.89
N LEU A 57 13.23 -6.17 3.65
CA LEU A 57 12.34 -5.19 3.03
C LEU A 57 10.99 -5.11 3.74
N TYR A 58 10.45 -6.27 4.14
CA TYR A 58 9.22 -6.30 4.93
C TYR A 58 9.36 -5.55 6.26
N GLU A 59 10.45 -5.78 7.00
CA GLU A 59 10.71 -5.11 8.26
C GLU A 59 10.82 -3.59 8.08
N GLN A 60 11.53 -3.14 7.04
CA GLN A 60 11.63 -1.72 6.70
C GLN A 60 10.26 -1.10 6.37
N TYR A 61 9.44 -1.79 5.57
CA TYR A 61 8.11 -1.29 5.20
C TYR A 61 7.12 -1.33 6.36
N ALA A 62 7.25 -2.32 7.25
CA ALA A 62 6.45 -2.38 8.47
C ALA A 62 6.76 -1.19 9.39
N GLN A 63 8.03 -0.85 9.57
CA GLN A 63 8.44 0.32 10.35
C GLN A 63 8.00 1.64 9.69
N GLU A 64 8.10 1.75 8.35
CA GLU A 64 7.64 2.92 7.60
C GLU A 64 6.11 3.09 7.74
N PHE A 65 5.35 2.01 7.65
CA PHE A 65 3.90 2.00 7.87
C PHE A 65 3.51 2.42 9.30
N GLU A 66 4.20 1.89 10.32
CA GLU A 66 3.97 2.26 11.71
C GLU A 66 4.23 3.76 11.93
N ARG A 67 5.31 4.30 11.37
CA ARG A 67 5.63 5.72 11.42
C ARG A 67 4.59 6.60 10.75
N ILE A 68 4.04 6.17 9.60
CA ILE A 68 2.93 6.87 8.92
C ILE A 68 1.67 6.87 9.80
N CYS A 69 1.36 5.75 10.44
CA CYS A 69 0.22 5.64 11.35
C CYS A 69 0.39 6.52 12.60
N GLU A 70 1.59 6.57 13.17
CA GLU A 70 1.91 7.43 14.31
C GLU A 70 1.82 8.90 13.93
N TYR A 71 2.36 9.30 12.78
CA TYR A 71 2.27 10.66 12.27
C TYR A 71 0.82 11.11 12.09
N GLN A 72 -0.02 10.25 11.50
CA GLN A 72 -1.45 10.52 11.36
C GLN A 72 -2.12 10.73 12.71
N LYS A 73 -1.83 9.87 13.70
CA LYS A 73 -2.51 9.88 15.00
C LYS A 73 -2.02 11.01 15.89
N ASN A 74 -0.71 11.14 16.02
CA ASN A 74 -0.07 11.99 17.03
C ASN A 74 0.18 13.42 16.54
N GLU A 75 0.34 13.62 15.23
CA GLU A 75 0.61 14.95 14.69
C GLU A 75 -0.59 15.54 13.96
N LEU A 76 -1.06 14.89 12.90
CA LEU A 76 -2.23 15.37 12.14
C LEU A 76 -3.50 15.40 12.97
N GLY A 77 -3.79 14.31 13.70
CA GLY A 77 -5.00 14.23 14.52
C GLY A 77 -5.04 15.26 15.64
N ILE A 78 -3.91 15.51 16.30
CA ILE A 78 -3.80 16.53 17.34
C ILE A 78 -4.01 17.91 16.73
N LEU A 79 -3.39 18.19 15.58
CA LEU A 79 -3.51 19.51 14.92
C LEU A 79 -4.94 19.77 14.43
N VAL A 80 -5.65 18.76 13.92
CA VAL A 80 -7.08 18.87 13.55
C VAL A 80 -7.91 19.27 14.75
N ASN A 81 -7.75 18.55 15.88
CA ASN A 81 -8.46 18.85 17.12
C ASN A 81 -8.17 20.25 17.64
N GLU A 82 -6.91 20.70 17.58
CA GLU A 82 -6.53 22.06 17.97
C GLU A 82 -7.15 23.12 17.06
N VAL A 83 -7.26 22.86 15.75
CA VAL A 83 -7.91 23.77 14.80
C VAL A 83 -9.40 23.88 15.12
N ASP A 84 -10.08 22.76 15.38
CA ASP A 84 -11.50 22.74 15.73
C ASP A 84 -11.76 23.48 17.05
N GLU A 85 -10.93 23.25 18.07
CA GLU A 85 -10.98 23.96 19.35
C GLU A 85 -10.80 25.49 19.16
N GLN A 86 -9.79 25.92 18.39
CA GLN A 86 -9.57 27.35 18.14
C GLN A 86 -10.73 27.97 17.33
N LEU A 87 -11.33 27.19 16.44
CA LEU A 87 -12.52 27.62 15.69
C LEU A 87 -13.74 27.77 16.60
N PHE A 88 -13.92 26.83 17.54
CA PHE A 88 -14.97 26.92 18.56
C PHE A 88 -14.87 28.22 19.39
N TYR A 89 -13.65 28.57 19.80
CA TYR A 89 -13.39 29.84 20.51
C TYR A 89 -13.35 31.06 19.59
N GLY A 90 -13.56 30.91 18.31
CA GLY A 90 -13.60 32.01 17.33
C GLY A 90 -12.26 32.71 17.11
N LYS A 91 -11.12 32.06 17.38
CA LYS A 91 -9.75 32.59 17.21
C LYS A 91 -9.26 32.47 15.77
N LEU A 92 -9.96 33.11 14.82
CA LEU A 92 -9.79 32.92 13.37
C LEU A 92 -8.37 33.16 12.85
N ARG A 93 -7.56 34.02 13.47
CA ARG A 93 -6.12 34.21 13.08
C ARG A 93 -5.30 32.96 13.34
N LYS A 94 -5.52 32.33 14.52
CA LYS A 94 -4.81 31.09 14.89
C LYS A 94 -5.25 29.93 13.99
N VAL A 95 -6.56 29.83 13.73
CA VAL A 95 -7.13 28.85 12.79
C VAL A 95 -6.48 28.97 11.42
N SER A 96 -6.40 30.18 10.85
CA SER A 96 -5.80 30.39 9.53
C SER A 96 -4.34 29.94 9.44
N LYS A 97 -3.54 30.17 10.50
CA LYS A 97 -2.14 29.73 10.53
C LYS A 97 -2.02 28.21 10.62
N LYS A 98 -2.82 27.59 11.53
CA LYS A 98 -2.80 26.14 11.72
C LYS A 98 -3.36 25.38 10.53
N MET A 99 -4.35 25.93 9.82
CA MET A 99 -4.87 25.33 8.59
C MET A 99 -3.81 25.22 7.50
N LYS A 100 -2.95 26.23 7.34
CA LYS A 100 -1.84 26.13 6.38
C LYS A 100 -0.84 25.02 6.76
N GLN A 101 -0.50 24.97 8.04
CA GLN A 101 0.37 23.91 8.57
C GLN A 101 -0.27 22.52 8.35
N LEU A 102 -1.57 22.40 8.56
CA LEU A 102 -2.32 21.17 8.37
C LEU A 102 -2.33 20.72 6.89
N ASP A 103 -2.50 21.67 5.96
CA ASP A 103 -2.45 21.39 4.53
C ASP A 103 -1.07 20.87 4.12
N GLU A 104 0.02 21.50 4.61
CA GLU A 104 1.41 21.05 4.35
C GLU A 104 1.66 19.64 4.91
N MET A 105 1.24 19.39 6.14
CA MET A 105 1.39 18.08 6.78
C MET A 105 0.57 16.99 6.09
N LEU A 106 -0.63 17.33 5.59
CA LEU A 106 -1.48 16.41 4.85
C LEU A 106 -0.83 15.98 3.52
N ILE A 107 -0.20 16.90 2.81
CA ILE A 107 0.54 16.59 1.57
C ILE A 107 1.66 15.59 1.84
N VAL A 108 2.41 15.76 2.94
CA VAL A 108 3.46 14.81 3.34
C VAL A 108 2.86 13.45 3.65
N TYR A 109 1.79 13.41 4.43
CA TYR A 109 1.11 12.16 4.77
C TYR A 109 0.58 11.40 3.55
N GLU A 110 -0.06 12.10 2.60
CA GLU A 110 -0.53 11.52 1.34
C GLU A 110 0.64 10.96 0.52
N LYS A 111 1.71 11.73 0.40
CA LYS A 111 2.90 11.36 -0.37
C LYS A 111 3.58 10.13 0.22
N ASP A 112 3.89 10.12 1.51
CA ASP A 112 4.58 9.01 2.17
C ASP A 112 3.75 7.72 2.09
N SER A 113 2.42 7.83 2.25
CA SER A 113 1.50 6.70 2.13
C SER A 113 1.46 6.12 0.71
N GLN A 114 1.46 6.97 -0.31
CA GLN A 114 1.49 6.53 -1.71
C GLN A 114 2.84 5.92 -2.09
N GLU A 115 3.94 6.53 -1.67
CA GLU A 115 5.28 5.99 -1.92
C GLU A 115 5.47 4.61 -1.30
N LEU A 116 4.97 4.41 -0.08
CA LEU A 116 4.99 3.10 0.56
C LEU A 116 4.13 2.09 -0.20
N LEU A 117 2.93 2.49 -0.64
CA LEU A 117 2.05 1.62 -1.43
C LEU A 117 2.73 1.17 -2.72
N GLU A 118 3.37 2.09 -3.45
CA GLU A 118 4.09 1.78 -4.69
C GLU A 118 5.27 0.81 -4.46
N LYS A 119 6.02 1.00 -3.35
CA LYS A 119 7.11 0.08 -2.98
C LYS A 119 6.58 -1.34 -2.74
N ILE A 120 5.48 -1.46 -2.01
CA ILE A 120 4.83 -2.74 -1.72
C ILE A 120 4.28 -3.39 -3.01
N GLU A 121 3.68 -2.60 -3.90
CA GLU A 121 3.14 -3.10 -5.17
C GLU A 121 4.22 -3.67 -6.07
N LYS A 122 5.37 -3.03 -6.16
CA LYS A 122 6.53 -3.54 -6.93
C LYS A 122 6.96 -4.93 -6.46
N ILE A 123 7.04 -5.18 -5.15
CA ILE A 123 7.40 -6.51 -4.63
C ILE A 123 6.34 -7.54 -4.98
N THR A 124 5.06 -7.20 -4.81
CA THR A 124 3.97 -8.13 -5.13
C THR A 124 3.87 -8.42 -6.62
N GLU A 125 4.25 -7.48 -7.48
CA GLU A 125 4.31 -7.67 -8.92
C GLU A 125 5.45 -8.63 -9.31
N ILE A 126 6.64 -8.44 -8.75
CA ILE A 126 7.80 -9.34 -8.95
C ILE A 126 7.44 -10.77 -8.53
N GLU A 127 6.82 -10.95 -7.38
CA GLU A 127 6.37 -12.27 -6.91
C GLU A 127 5.36 -12.91 -7.88
N ASN A 128 4.41 -12.14 -8.38
CA ASN A 128 3.43 -12.63 -9.34
C ASN A 128 4.11 -13.10 -10.65
N VAL A 129 5.07 -12.34 -11.17
CA VAL A 129 5.83 -12.72 -12.38
C VAL A 129 6.62 -14.00 -12.13
N GLN A 130 7.33 -14.10 -11.02
CA GLN A 130 8.09 -15.32 -10.66
C GLN A 130 7.16 -16.53 -10.51
N ARG A 131 5.99 -16.36 -9.91
CA ARG A 131 5.01 -17.42 -9.76
C ARG A 131 4.49 -17.94 -11.10
N ILE A 132 4.22 -17.03 -12.05
CA ILE A 132 3.81 -17.39 -13.41
C ILE A 132 4.93 -18.18 -14.11
N GLU A 133 6.19 -17.75 -14.00
CA GLU A 133 7.33 -18.45 -14.58
C GLU A 133 7.51 -19.85 -13.98
N ILE A 134 7.36 -20.00 -12.68
CA ILE A 134 7.42 -21.32 -12.02
C ILE A 134 6.32 -22.25 -12.55
N ILE A 135 5.12 -21.75 -12.75
CA ILE A 135 4.01 -22.55 -13.34
C ILE A 135 4.38 -22.99 -14.75
N ARG A 136 4.87 -22.07 -15.58
CA ARG A 136 5.30 -22.34 -16.96
C ARG A 136 6.41 -23.39 -17.01
N VAL A 137 7.43 -23.28 -16.17
CA VAL A 137 8.50 -24.26 -16.09
C VAL A 137 7.98 -25.64 -15.69
N LYS A 138 7.04 -25.71 -14.74
CA LYS A 138 6.41 -26.97 -14.35
C LYS A 138 5.59 -27.59 -15.49
N GLU A 139 4.90 -26.80 -16.29
CA GLU A 139 4.17 -27.27 -17.47
C GLU A 139 5.13 -27.81 -18.52
N MET A 140 6.17 -27.06 -18.86
CA MET A 140 7.21 -27.54 -19.79
C MET A 140 7.87 -28.83 -19.31
N TYR A 141 8.12 -28.96 -18.02
CA TYR A 141 8.69 -30.17 -17.44
C TYR A 141 7.76 -31.38 -17.61
N ARG A 142 6.45 -31.20 -17.36
CA ARG A 142 5.44 -32.26 -17.59
C ARG A 142 5.37 -32.67 -19.06
N GLU A 143 5.26 -31.69 -19.96
CA GLU A 143 5.25 -31.97 -21.41
C GLU A 143 6.51 -32.73 -21.86
N THR A 144 7.68 -32.39 -21.31
CA THR A 144 8.92 -33.08 -21.60
C THR A 144 8.90 -34.53 -21.11
N ILE A 145 8.38 -34.78 -19.91
CA ILE A 145 8.24 -36.13 -19.38
C ILE A 145 7.24 -36.94 -20.23
N ASP A 146 6.09 -36.38 -20.54
CA ASP A 146 5.06 -37.06 -21.36
C ASP A 146 5.63 -37.39 -22.75
N HIS A 147 6.40 -36.47 -23.32
CA HIS A 147 7.09 -36.73 -24.60
C HIS A 147 8.14 -37.84 -24.49
N PHE A 148 8.93 -37.84 -23.43
CA PHE A 148 9.92 -38.88 -23.16
C PHE A 148 9.26 -40.25 -22.98
N GLU A 149 8.19 -40.35 -22.21
CA GLU A 149 7.44 -41.58 -22.03
C GLU A 149 6.82 -42.09 -23.35
N SER A 150 6.30 -41.15 -24.17
CA SER A 150 5.82 -41.52 -25.52
C SER A 150 6.91 -42.09 -26.41
N ILE A 151 8.10 -41.52 -26.39
CA ILE A 151 9.26 -42.05 -27.14
C ILE A 151 9.66 -43.41 -26.60
N ARG A 152 9.77 -43.53 -25.27
CA ARG A 152 10.12 -44.80 -24.61
C ARG A 152 9.14 -45.90 -24.99
N PHE A 153 7.83 -45.64 -24.97
CA PHE A 153 6.81 -46.61 -25.37
C PHE A 153 6.98 -47.04 -26.84
N LYS A 154 7.25 -46.13 -27.74
CA LYS A 154 7.50 -46.43 -29.16
C LYS A 154 8.78 -47.27 -29.35
N VAL A 155 9.82 -46.96 -28.62
CA VAL A 155 11.09 -47.71 -28.70
C VAL A 155 10.92 -49.14 -28.18
N GLU A 156 10.18 -49.32 -27.07
CA GLU A 156 9.87 -50.65 -26.53
C GLU A 156 8.98 -51.47 -27.49
N GLU A 157 8.12 -50.83 -28.25
CA GLU A 157 7.26 -51.47 -29.26
C GLU A 157 8.07 -51.95 -30.49
N PHE A 158 9.05 -51.14 -30.96
CA PHE A 158 9.84 -51.43 -32.17
C PHE A 158 11.09 -52.24 -31.89
N VAL A 159 11.67 -52.17 -30.70
CA VAL A 159 12.90 -52.88 -30.29
C VAL A 159 12.69 -53.52 -28.92
N PRO A 160 11.92 -54.61 -28.85
CA PRO A 160 11.76 -55.33 -27.59
C PRO A 160 13.13 -55.82 -27.12
N ASN A 161 13.46 -55.55 -25.85
CA ASN A 161 14.72 -55.83 -25.15
C ASN A 161 15.86 -54.79 -25.28
N LEU A 162 15.61 -53.59 -25.83
CA LEU A 162 16.63 -52.55 -25.88
C LEU A 162 17.06 -52.10 -24.45
N LEU A 163 16.14 -52.13 -23.51
CA LEU A 163 16.41 -51.80 -22.11
C LEU A 163 17.27 -52.85 -21.41
N ASP A 164 17.12 -54.13 -21.79
CA ASP A 164 17.95 -55.21 -21.24
C ASP A 164 19.40 -55.09 -21.74
N ILE A 165 19.57 -54.66 -22.98
CA ILE A 165 20.89 -54.40 -23.57
C ILE A 165 21.59 -53.21 -22.93
N PHE A 166 20.84 -52.14 -22.57
CA PHE A 166 21.40 -50.97 -21.86
C PHE A 166 21.74 -51.24 -20.40
N ASN A 167 21.13 -52.23 -19.75
CA ASN A 167 21.42 -52.61 -18.38
C ASN A 167 22.59 -53.61 -18.25
N GLU A 168 23.04 -54.23 -19.37
CA GLU A 168 24.19 -55.14 -19.43
C GLU A 168 25.52 -54.42 -19.72
N ILE A 169 25.50 -53.12 -20.04
CA ILE A 169 26.69 -52.30 -20.26
C ILE A 169 27.00 -51.46 -19.00
#